data_74835e22f110b6060cade3336e7fe597
#
_entry.id   74835e22f110b6060cade3336e7fe597
#
_cell.length_a   1.000
_cell.length_b   1.000
_cell.length_c   1.000
_cell.angle_alpha   90.00
_cell.angle_beta   90.00
_cell.angle_gamma   90.00
#
_symmetry.space_group_name_H-M   'P 1'
#
loop_
_entity.id
_entity.type
_entity.pdbx_description
1 polymer ?
#
loop_
_entity_poly.entity_id
_entity_poly.type
_entity_poly.pdbx_seq_one_letter_code
_entity_poly.pdbx_strand_id
1 'polypeptide(L)'
;MAAVKLPEPFASIPREVLTFGPSPIQHLPRISQALGGKVNVYAKREDCNSGLAYGGNKTRKLEWPLRRPKLGLRVALVQEHWVDWTDAGYEAVGNIQLSRLMGADVRLDPAGFGIEHKPTLAGLKDELAAAGRRPYYIPAGASDHPLGGLGFARWAFEVVAQESELGVFFDTVIVCAVTGSTMAGMVAGFKLVEKLGGRKRRVVGIDASAKVPQTFEQVLRIAKNTAVKIGLDKGDVTEADIVLDDRYHAGTYGLPDAQTIEAIKFGARTEAFITDPVYEGKSLAGMMDMIRKGEIPEGTNVLYAHLGGQLXXXXXXXXXXXXXXXXXXXXXXXXXXXXXXXXXXDGVD
;
A
#
# COMPACT_ATOMS: atom_id res chain seq x y z
N MET A 1 -14.21 -18.29 -10.46
CA MET A 1 -12.79 -17.92 -10.27
C MET A 1 -11.96 -19.18 -10.12
N ALA A 2 -10.90 -19.29 -10.94
CA ALA A 2 -9.99 -20.43 -10.88
C ALA A 2 -9.30 -20.51 -9.51
N ALA A 3 -9.14 -21.72 -9.00
CA ALA A 3 -8.41 -21.94 -7.76
C ALA A 3 -6.93 -21.56 -7.95
N VAL A 4 -6.39 -20.81 -7.01
CA VAL A 4 -4.96 -20.44 -7.04
C VAL A 4 -4.15 -21.68 -6.66
N LYS A 5 -3.40 -22.21 -7.61
CA LYS A 5 -2.53 -23.37 -7.41
C LYS A 5 -1.11 -22.90 -7.09
N LEU A 6 -0.58 -23.36 -5.98
CA LEU A 6 0.78 -23.04 -5.55
C LEU A 6 1.67 -24.28 -5.72
N PRO A 7 2.91 -24.12 -6.15
CA PRO A 7 3.84 -25.26 -6.20
C PRO A 7 4.36 -25.61 -4.79
N GLU A 8 4.91 -26.82 -4.66
CA GLU A 8 5.62 -27.20 -3.45
C GLU A 8 7.03 -26.55 -3.45
N PRO A 9 7.57 -26.19 -2.31
CA PRO A 9 7.02 -26.37 -0.96
C PRO A 9 6.03 -25.28 -0.52
N PHE A 10 5.75 -24.29 -1.36
CA PHE A 10 4.88 -23.16 -1.01
C PHE A 10 3.47 -23.64 -0.59
N ALA A 11 2.91 -24.59 -1.34
CA ALA A 11 1.56 -25.09 -1.09
C ALA A 11 1.41 -25.70 0.31
N SER A 12 2.50 -26.28 0.84
CA SER A 12 2.50 -26.95 2.15
C SER A 12 2.67 -26.02 3.35
N ILE A 13 2.95 -24.72 3.13
CA ILE A 13 3.12 -23.77 4.24
C ILE A 13 1.74 -23.43 4.84
N PRO A 14 1.48 -23.74 6.11
CA PRO A 14 0.16 -23.51 6.70
C PRO A 14 -0.28 -22.04 6.66
N ARG A 15 -1.55 -21.83 6.37
CA ARG A 15 -2.15 -20.51 6.22
C ARG A 15 -3.55 -20.48 6.84
N GLU A 16 -3.90 -19.38 7.50
CA GLU A 16 -5.27 -19.09 7.93
C GLU A 16 -5.88 -18.14 6.91
N VAL A 17 -7.09 -18.43 6.45
CA VAL A 17 -7.76 -17.62 5.43
C VAL A 17 -8.48 -16.46 6.10
N LEU A 18 -8.01 -15.24 5.85
CA LEU A 18 -8.61 -14.02 6.36
C LEU A 18 -9.28 -13.19 5.26
N THR A 19 -8.91 -13.45 4.01
CA THR A 19 -9.48 -12.75 2.85
C THR A 19 -10.72 -13.46 2.34
N PHE A 20 -11.60 -12.74 1.65
CA PHE A 20 -12.82 -13.31 1.05
C PHE A 20 -12.52 -14.30 -0.09
N GLY A 21 -11.32 -14.25 -0.62
CA GLY A 21 -10.88 -15.00 -1.79
C GLY A 21 -9.92 -14.15 -2.59
N PRO A 22 -9.75 -14.42 -3.87
CA PRO A 22 -8.95 -13.54 -4.71
C PRO A 22 -9.53 -12.12 -4.71
N SER A 23 -8.69 -11.12 -4.45
CA SER A 23 -9.14 -9.73 -4.52
C SER A 23 -9.49 -9.38 -5.97
N PRO A 24 -10.50 -8.53 -6.20
CA PRO A 24 -10.89 -8.20 -7.57
C PRO A 24 -9.80 -7.47 -8.34
N ILE A 25 -9.74 -7.73 -9.66
CA ILE A 25 -9.00 -6.87 -10.60
C ILE A 25 -10.03 -6.06 -11.35
N GLN A 26 -9.93 -4.75 -11.26
CA GLN A 26 -10.85 -3.79 -11.87
C GLN A 26 -10.14 -3.04 -12.99
N HIS A 27 -10.70 -3.04 -14.20
CA HIS A 27 -10.24 -2.17 -15.27
C HIS A 27 -10.64 -0.72 -14.95
N LEU A 28 -9.77 0.23 -15.17
CA LEU A 28 -9.99 1.65 -14.90
C LEU A 28 -9.95 2.42 -16.22
N PRO A 29 -11.01 2.29 -17.05
CA PRO A 29 -10.98 2.83 -18.42
C PRO A 29 -10.94 4.35 -18.47
N ARG A 30 -11.58 5.05 -17.53
CA ARG A 30 -11.57 6.52 -17.53
C ARG A 30 -10.19 7.05 -17.12
N ILE A 31 -9.53 6.39 -16.17
CA ILE A 31 -8.16 6.74 -15.81
C ILE A 31 -7.23 6.46 -16.99
N SER A 32 -7.38 5.29 -17.66
CA SER A 32 -6.61 4.96 -18.86
C SER A 32 -6.76 6.06 -19.92
N GLN A 33 -8.01 6.44 -20.22
CA GLN A 33 -8.31 7.47 -21.22
C GLN A 33 -7.74 8.84 -20.82
N ALA A 34 -7.90 9.23 -19.56
CA ALA A 34 -7.43 10.53 -19.06
C ALA A 34 -5.89 10.62 -19.06
N LEU A 35 -5.20 9.48 -19.04
CA LEU A 35 -3.75 9.42 -19.14
C LEU A 35 -3.25 9.20 -20.58
N GLY A 36 -4.13 9.40 -21.57
CA GLY A 36 -3.77 9.38 -22.99
C GLY A 36 -4.25 8.15 -23.77
N GLY A 37 -4.82 7.16 -23.09
CA GLY A 37 -5.43 6.00 -23.74
C GLY A 37 -4.45 4.99 -24.35
N LYS A 38 -3.15 5.15 -24.11
CA LYS A 38 -2.13 4.29 -24.72
C LYS A 38 -1.70 3.13 -23.82
N VAL A 39 -2.00 3.20 -22.53
CA VAL A 39 -1.72 2.17 -21.54
C VAL A 39 -3.04 1.82 -20.86
N ASN A 40 -3.34 0.53 -20.75
CA ASN A 40 -4.55 0.11 -20.03
C ASN A 40 -4.24 0.00 -18.55
N VAL A 41 -4.98 0.72 -17.72
CA VAL A 41 -4.78 0.74 -16.27
C VAL A 41 -5.80 -0.18 -15.60
N TYR A 42 -5.29 -1.08 -14.79
CA TYR A 42 -6.10 -1.98 -13.96
C TYR A 42 -5.68 -1.80 -12.51
N ALA A 43 -6.59 -2.03 -11.58
CA ALA A 43 -6.28 -2.01 -10.15
C ALA A 43 -6.64 -3.35 -9.52
N LYS A 44 -5.73 -3.92 -8.76
CA LYS A 44 -6.04 -5.08 -7.92
C LYS A 44 -6.38 -4.58 -6.53
N ARG A 45 -7.64 -4.81 -6.13
CA ARG A 45 -8.35 -4.10 -5.06
C ARG A 45 -8.16 -4.79 -3.71
N GLU A 46 -6.96 -4.63 -3.11
CA GLU A 46 -6.72 -5.14 -1.75
C GLU A 46 -7.53 -4.37 -0.70
N ASP A 47 -7.98 -3.17 -1.03
CA ASP A 47 -8.89 -2.39 -0.19
C ASP A 47 -10.27 -3.06 -0.02
N CYS A 48 -10.58 -4.07 -0.85
CA CYS A 48 -11.85 -4.81 -0.81
C CYS A 48 -11.62 -6.30 -0.53
N ASN A 49 -10.47 -6.69 0.04
CA ASN A 49 -10.09 -8.11 0.10
C ASN A 49 -10.67 -8.87 1.30
N SER A 50 -11.23 -8.16 2.28
CA SER A 50 -11.71 -8.78 3.51
C SER A 50 -12.70 -7.88 4.23
N GLY A 51 -13.58 -8.46 5.02
CA GLY A 51 -14.45 -7.71 5.91
C GLY A 51 -13.80 -7.32 7.24
N LEU A 52 -12.57 -7.80 7.50
CA LEU A 52 -11.88 -7.51 8.76
C LEU A 52 -11.29 -6.09 8.71
N ALA A 53 -11.90 -5.18 9.49
CA ALA A 53 -11.45 -3.79 9.62
C ALA A 53 -11.17 -3.13 8.26
N TYR A 54 -12.05 -3.38 7.30
CA TYR A 54 -11.99 -2.85 5.92
C TYR A 54 -10.85 -3.42 5.06
N GLY A 55 -10.25 -4.54 5.46
CA GLY A 55 -9.28 -5.23 4.61
C GLY A 55 -7.94 -4.54 4.50
N GLY A 56 -7.35 -4.63 3.31
CA GLY A 56 -6.04 -4.06 3.01
C GLY A 56 -4.91 -5.09 2.98
N ASN A 57 -3.73 -4.63 2.60
CA ASN A 57 -2.57 -5.54 2.44
C ASN A 57 -2.17 -6.27 3.71
N LYS A 58 -2.42 -5.67 4.89
CA LYS A 58 -2.06 -6.31 6.16
C LYS A 58 -2.86 -7.57 6.41
N THR A 59 -4.13 -7.61 6.02
CA THR A 59 -4.96 -8.81 6.13
C THR A 59 -4.28 -9.99 5.43
N ARG A 60 -3.85 -9.78 4.18
CA ARG A 60 -3.18 -10.82 3.40
C ARG A 60 -1.84 -11.23 4.02
N LYS A 61 -1.08 -10.27 4.55
CA LYS A 61 0.20 -10.58 5.21
C LYS A 61 0.00 -11.43 6.45
N LEU A 62 -1.06 -11.16 7.22
CA LEU A 62 -1.31 -11.83 8.48
C LEU A 62 -1.79 -13.27 8.33
N GLU A 63 -2.21 -13.69 7.14
CA GLU A 63 -2.68 -15.05 6.90
C GLU A 63 -1.65 -16.14 7.28
N TRP A 64 -0.35 -15.83 7.24
CA TRP A 64 0.70 -16.78 7.61
C TRP A 64 1.24 -16.60 9.03
N PRO A 65 1.55 -15.37 9.49
CA PRO A 65 1.96 -15.17 10.88
C PRO A 65 0.93 -15.59 11.91
N LEU A 66 -0.36 -15.38 11.63
CA LEU A 66 -1.43 -15.72 12.58
C LEU A 66 -1.92 -17.13 12.37
N ARG A 67 -1.28 -18.07 13.02
CA ARG A 67 -1.63 -19.50 12.85
C ARG A 67 -2.95 -19.92 13.53
N ARG A 68 -3.52 -19.08 14.40
CA ARG A 68 -4.79 -19.40 15.09
C ARG A 68 -5.55 -18.14 15.49
N PRO A 69 -6.08 -17.36 14.52
CA PRO A 69 -6.77 -16.11 14.87
C PRO A 69 -8.11 -16.29 15.57
N LYS A 70 -8.64 -17.50 15.59
CA LYS A 70 -9.99 -17.75 16.12
C LYS A 70 -10.05 -17.95 17.63
N LEU A 71 -8.97 -17.75 18.36
CA LEU A 71 -8.89 -18.20 19.73
C LEU A 71 -8.84 -17.10 20.80
N GLY A 72 -9.52 -16.00 20.55
CA GLY A 72 -9.62 -14.96 21.58
C GLY A 72 -8.29 -14.35 21.98
N LEU A 73 -7.37 -14.18 21.02
CA LEU A 73 -6.10 -13.56 21.30
C LEU A 73 -6.31 -12.09 21.63
N ARG A 74 -5.68 -11.63 22.70
CA ARG A 74 -5.65 -10.20 23.01
C ARG A 74 -4.56 -9.53 22.19
N VAL A 75 -4.80 -8.28 21.83
CA VAL A 75 -3.86 -7.47 21.05
C VAL A 75 -3.34 -6.33 21.91
N ALA A 76 -2.03 -6.17 21.93
CA ALA A 76 -1.38 -5.00 22.50
C ALA A 76 -0.55 -4.34 21.41
N LEU A 77 -0.63 -3.02 21.31
CA LEU A 77 0.02 -2.26 20.27
C LEU A 77 0.93 -1.20 20.88
N VAL A 78 2.12 -1.04 20.34
CA VAL A 78 2.92 0.14 20.55
C VAL A 78 2.73 1.02 19.31
N GLN A 79 2.17 2.19 19.52
CA GLN A 79 1.87 3.13 18.46
C GLN A 79 2.82 4.31 18.58
N GLU A 80 3.58 4.55 17.53
CA GLU A 80 4.63 5.56 17.53
C GLU A 80 4.18 6.83 16.81
N HIS A 81 4.74 7.96 17.21
CA HIS A 81 4.41 9.28 16.65
C HIS A 81 5.33 9.59 15.46
N TRP A 82 5.18 8.80 14.40
CA TRP A 82 6.10 8.86 13.26
C TRP A 82 5.96 10.12 12.40
N VAL A 83 4.80 10.77 12.45
CA VAL A 83 4.51 11.92 11.59
C VAL A 83 4.17 13.11 12.49
N ASP A 84 4.92 14.19 12.32
CA ASP A 84 4.65 15.44 13.03
C ASP A 84 3.50 16.17 12.32
N TRP A 85 2.28 15.85 12.72
CA TRP A 85 1.06 16.36 12.11
C TRP A 85 0.16 16.93 13.19
N THR A 86 -0.24 18.16 13.01
CA THR A 86 -0.92 18.95 14.06
C THR A 86 -2.45 18.86 14.07
N ASP A 87 -3.03 18.05 13.18
CA ASP A 87 -4.50 17.88 13.16
C ASP A 87 -4.96 17.16 14.43
N ALA A 88 -5.94 17.73 15.12
CA ALA A 88 -6.49 17.17 16.36
C ALA A 88 -7.11 15.77 16.15
N GLY A 89 -7.53 15.44 14.92
CA GLY A 89 -8.06 14.11 14.60
C GLY A 89 -6.98 13.04 14.46
N TYR A 90 -5.72 13.42 14.28
CA TYR A 90 -4.66 12.50 13.94
C TYR A 90 -4.50 11.32 14.90
N GLU A 91 -4.65 11.59 16.21
CA GLU A 91 -4.51 10.54 17.23
C GLU A 91 -5.85 9.90 17.63
N ALA A 92 -6.93 10.26 16.95
CA ALA A 92 -8.27 9.85 17.40
C ALA A 92 -9.07 9.05 16.37
N VAL A 93 -8.75 9.17 15.08
CA VAL A 93 -9.57 8.60 13.99
C VAL A 93 -8.84 7.51 13.22
N GLY A 94 -9.51 6.94 12.25
CA GLY A 94 -8.93 5.96 11.33
C GLY A 94 -8.52 4.66 12.02
N ASN A 95 -7.34 4.17 11.73
CA ASN A 95 -6.83 2.91 12.30
C ASN A 95 -6.71 2.97 13.83
N ILE A 96 -6.39 4.13 14.37
CA ILE A 96 -6.28 4.32 15.84
C ILE A 96 -7.64 4.08 16.51
N GLN A 97 -8.68 4.70 15.94
CA GLN A 97 -10.05 4.51 16.42
C GLN A 97 -10.47 3.04 16.35
N LEU A 98 -10.19 2.39 15.22
CA LEU A 98 -10.54 0.97 15.03
C LEU A 98 -9.81 0.07 16.04
N SER A 99 -8.53 0.33 16.29
CA SER A 99 -7.75 -0.47 17.25
C SER A 99 -8.37 -0.39 18.64
N ARG A 100 -8.74 0.82 19.07
CA ARG A 100 -9.41 1.03 20.37
C ARG A 100 -10.79 0.37 20.40
N LEU A 101 -11.57 0.55 19.33
CA LEU A 101 -12.91 -0.04 19.24
C LEU A 101 -12.87 -1.57 19.33
N MET A 102 -11.82 -2.18 18.74
CA MET A 102 -11.61 -3.63 18.80
C MET A 102 -11.02 -4.10 20.13
N GLY A 103 -10.77 -3.20 21.06
CA GLY A 103 -10.29 -3.55 22.41
C GLY A 103 -8.80 -3.79 22.53
N ALA A 104 -8.01 -3.26 21.62
CA ALA A 104 -6.54 -3.37 21.73
C ALA A 104 -6.03 -2.51 22.89
N ASP A 105 -5.02 -3.03 23.61
CA ASP A 105 -4.26 -2.26 24.58
C ASP A 105 -3.24 -1.41 23.80
N VAL A 106 -3.49 -0.11 23.70
CA VAL A 106 -2.66 0.78 22.89
C VAL A 106 -1.74 1.62 23.77
N ARG A 107 -0.43 1.47 23.56
CA ARG A 107 0.59 2.26 24.24
C ARG A 107 1.20 3.23 23.24
N LEU A 108 1.19 4.52 23.58
CA LEU A 108 1.80 5.54 22.74
C LEU A 108 3.29 5.68 23.05
N ASP A 109 4.07 5.86 22.02
CA ASP A 109 5.51 6.09 22.12
C ASP A 109 5.84 7.35 21.30
N PRO A 110 6.52 8.33 21.87
CA PRO A 110 6.82 9.57 21.14
C PRO A 110 7.93 9.43 20.09
N ALA A 111 8.47 8.22 19.91
CA ALA A 111 9.56 8.00 18.95
C ALA A 111 9.16 8.41 17.53
N GLY A 112 10.04 9.11 16.85
CA GLY A 112 9.87 9.48 15.45
C GLY A 112 10.03 8.30 14.50
N PHE A 113 9.91 8.56 13.18
CA PHE A 113 9.92 7.52 12.17
C PHE A 113 11.19 6.69 12.21
N GLY A 114 11.02 5.40 12.40
CA GLY A 114 12.05 4.39 12.35
C GLY A 114 11.38 3.03 12.30
N ILE A 115 12.07 2.05 11.79
CA ILE A 115 11.45 0.74 11.58
C ILE A 115 11.47 -0.10 12.85
N GLU A 116 12.35 0.23 13.77
CA GLU A 116 12.50 -0.54 14.99
C GLU A 116 12.56 0.31 16.24
N HIS A 117 11.73 0.00 17.17
CA HIS A 117 11.58 0.76 18.38
C HIS A 117 11.49 -0.06 19.57
N LYS A 118 11.99 0.45 20.64
CA LYS A 118 12.33 -0.61 21.46
C LYS A 118 12.06 -0.50 22.93
N PRO A 119 12.26 0.59 23.63
CA PRO A 119 12.04 0.57 25.09
C PRO A 119 10.59 0.27 25.47
N THR A 120 9.63 0.96 24.83
CA THR A 120 8.21 0.76 25.13
C THR A 120 7.76 -0.65 24.75
N LEU A 121 8.22 -1.16 23.61
CA LEU A 121 7.91 -2.54 23.19
C LEU A 121 8.50 -3.56 24.15
N ALA A 122 9.75 -3.38 24.56
CA ALA A 122 10.40 -4.29 25.49
C ALA A 122 9.66 -4.29 26.82
N GLY A 123 9.38 -3.11 27.38
CA GLY A 123 8.64 -2.99 28.63
C GLY A 123 7.26 -3.65 28.57
N LEU A 124 6.53 -3.45 27.46
CA LEU A 124 5.23 -4.08 27.27
C LEU A 124 5.34 -5.62 27.24
N LYS A 125 6.35 -6.14 26.53
CA LYS A 125 6.56 -7.59 26.47
C LYS A 125 6.87 -8.16 27.86
N ASP A 126 7.72 -7.47 28.63
CA ASP A 126 8.10 -7.88 29.98
C ASP A 126 6.88 -7.85 30.91
N GLU A 127 6.07 -6.79 30.85
CA GLU A 127 4.83 -6.67 31.61
C GLU A 127 3.88 -7.84 31.32
N LEU A 128 3.66 -8.14 30.02
CA LEU A 128 2.78 -9.23 29.62
C LEU A 128 3.33 -10.59 30.10
N ALA A 129 4.64 -10.79 30.01
CA ALA A 129 5.26 -12.04 30.48
C ALA A 129 5.12 -12.18 32.00
N ALA A 130 5.35 -11.08 32.75
CA ALA A 130 5.18 -11.07 34.20
C ALA A 130 3.73 -11.37 34.61
N ALA A 131 2.77 -10.99 33.79
CA ALA A 131 1.35 -11.32 33.99
C ALA A 131 0.97 -12.75 33.54
N GLY A 132 1.95 -13.61 33.26
CA GLY A 132 1.72 -14.99 32.88
C GLY A 132 1.27 -15.16 31.44
N ARG A 133 1.37 -14.12 30.60
CA ARG A 133 1.00 -14.18 29.19
C ARG A 133 2.19 -14.63 28.35
N ARG A 134 1.91 -15.04 27.12
CA ARG A 134 2.94 -15.45 26.15
C ARG A 134 2.87 -14.53 24.94
N PRO A 135 3.51 -13.34 25.01
CA PRO A 135 3.42 -12.40 23.91
C PRO A 135 4.09 -12.93 22.63
N TYR A 136 3.40 -12.77 21.50
CA TYR A 136 3.89 -13.11 20.18
C TYR A 136 4.05 -11.81 19.40
N TYR A 137 5.25 -11.46 19.03
CA TYR A 137 5.55 -10.18 18.41
C TYR A 137 5.40 -10.24 16.90
N ILE A 138 4.66 -9.28 16.36
CA ILE A 138 4.55 -9.06 14.91
C ILE A 138 5.09 -7.66 14.64
N PRO A 139 6.20 -7.53 13.90
CA PRO A 139 6.79 -6.22 13.64
C PRO A 139 5.93 -5.37 12.72
N ALA A 140 6.23 -4.06 12.66
CA ALA A 140 5.49 -3.09 11.84
C ALA A 140 5.34 -3.60 10.40
N GLY A 141 4.11 -3.56 9.89
CA GLY A 141 3.78 -4.04 8.56
C GLY A 141 3.95 -5.56 8.37
N ALA A 142 4.21 -6.32 9.45
CA ALA A 142 4.62 -7.73 9.42
C ALA A 142 5.85 -7.97 8.53
N SER A 143 6.64 -6.92 8.28
CA SER A 143 7.65 -6.97 7.21
C SER A 143 8.88 -7.78 7.61
N ASP A 144 9.42 -7.61 8.80
CA ASP A 144 10.55 -8.41 9.25
C ASP A 144 10.12 -9.76 9.86
N HIS A 145 8.85 -10.07 9.85
CA HIS A 145 8.39 -11.40 10.24
C HIS A 145 8.83 -12.43 9.18
N PRO A 146 9.38 -13.59 9.59
CA PRO A 146 9.86 -14.59 8.62
C PRO A 146 8.82 -15.04 7.58
N LEU A 147 7.53 -14.89 7.87
CA LEU A 147 6.45 -15.28 6.95
C LEU A 147 5.77 -14.07 6.30
N GLY A 148 6.28 -12.86 6.53
CA GLY A 148 5.61 -11.62 6.13
C GLY A 148 5.47 -11.43 4.62
N GLY A 149 6.38 -12.00 3.82
CA GLY A 149 6.33 -11.91 2.36
C GLY A 149 5.38 -12.90 1.69
N LEU A 150 4.95 -13.97 2.42
CA LEU A 150 4.20 -15.06 1.79
C LEU A 150 2.84 -14.62 1.25
N GLY A 151 2.18 -13.67 1.91
CA GLY A 151 0.89 -13.17 1.45
C GLY A 151 0.96 -12.59 0.03
N PHE A 152 2.01 -11.85 -0.25
CA PHE A 152 2.19 -11.25 -1.56
C PHE A 152 2.96 -12.12 -2.54
N ALA A 153 3.68 -13.15 -2.08
CA ALA A 153 4.14 -14.21 -2.97
C ALA A 153 2.94 -14.99 -3.53
N ARG A 154 1.94 -15.31 -2.71
CA ARG A 154 0.71 -15.94 -3.17
C ARG A 154 -0.10 -15.03 -4.11
N TRP A 155 -0.11 -13.72 -3.81
CA TRP A 155 -0.76 -12.71 -4.65
C TRP A 155 -0.27 -12.78 -6.10
N ALA A 156 1.01 -13.04 -6.32
CA ALA A 156 1.56 -13.17 -7.67
C ALA A 156 0.90 -14.32 -8.44
N PHE A 157 0.70 -15.46 -7.80
CA PHE A 157 0.01 -16.61 -8.40
C PHE A 157 -1.47 -16.31 -8.64
N GLU A 158 -2.08 -15.53 -7.74
CA GLU A 158 -3.47 -15.09 -7.89
C GLU A 158 -3.62 -14.18 -9.11
N VAL A 159 -2.66 -13.25 -9.33
CA VAL A 159 -2.64 -12.39 -10.52
C VAL A 159 -2.56 -13.25 -11.79
N VAL A 160 -1.66 -14.22 -11.83
CA VAL A 160 -1.50 -15.10 -13.02
C VAL A 160 -2.80 -15.85 -13.32
N ALA A 161 -3.47 -16.36 -12.31
CA ALA A 161 -4.76 -17.05 -12.50
C ALA A 161 -5.82 -16.09 -13.07
N GLN A 162 -5.85 -14.85 -12.53
CA GLN A 162 -6.82 -13.85 -13.00
C GLN A 162 -6.49 -13.31 -14.40
N GLU A 163 -5.21 -13.22 -14.76
CA GLU A 163 -4.80 -12.88 -16.14
C GLU A 163 -5.40 -13.86 -17.15
N SER A 164 -5.36 -15.15 -16.83
CA SER A 164 -5.94 -16.19 -17.69
C SER A 164 -7.45 -16.03 -17.84
N GLU A 165 -8.13 -15.66 -16.74
CA GLU A 165 -9.58 -15.43 -16.79
C GLU A 165 -9.95 -14.18 -17.59
N LEU A 166 -9.12 -13.12 -17.46
CA LEU A 166 -9.38 -11.83 -18.10
C LEU A 166 -8.89 -11.78 -19.55
N GLY A 167 -8.04 -12.70 -19.95
CA GLY A 167 -7.41 -12.67 -21.28
C GLY A 167 -6.41 -11.54 -21.44
N VAL A 168 -5.72 -11.13 -20.35
CA VAL A 168 -4.74 -10.04 -20.38
C VAL A 168 -3.44 -10.47 -19.71
N PHE A 169 -2.37 -9.71 -19.96
CA PHE A 169 -1.11 -9.85 -19.23
C PHE A 169 -0.72 -8.49 -18.68
N PHE A 170 -0.31 -8.44 -17.43
CA PHE A 170 0.15 -7.20 -16.79
C PHE A 170 1.67 -7.10 -16.91
N ASP A 171 2.14 -6.26 -17.81
CA ASP A 171 3.56 -6.07 -18.10
C ASP A 171 4.28 -5.39 -16.92
N THR A 172 3.59 -4.47 -16.26
CA THR A 172 4.12 -3.70 -15.13
C THR A 172 3.13 -3.75 -13.97
N VAL A 173 3.65 -3.97 -12.78
CA VAL A 173 2.91 -3.86 -11.52
C VAL A 173 3.46 -2.66 -10.77
N ILE A 174 2.58 -1.74 -10.34
CA ILE A 174 2.96 -0.58 -9.50
C ILE A 174 2.49 -0.86 -8.08
N VAL A 175 3.37 -0.69 -7.10
CA VAL A 175 3.06 -0.94 -5.70
C VAL A 175 3.74 0.09 -4.79
N CYS A 176 3.04 0.54 -3.76
CA CYS A 176 3.65 1.42 -2.74
C CYS A 176 4.61 0.60 -1.86
N ALA A 177 5.78 1.15 -1.55
CA ALA A 177 6.80 0.49 -0.72
C ALA A 177 7.21 1.39 0.45
N VAL A 178 7.19 0.82 1.67
CA VAL A 178 7.74 1.45 2.89
C VAL A 178 8.50 0.38 3.69
N THR A 179 7.80 -0.49 4.43
CA THR A 179 8.45 -1.55 5.22
C THR A 179 8.81 -2.78 4.40
N GLY A 180 8.39 -2.85 3.16
CA GLY A 180 8.94 -3.69 2.11
C GLY A 180 8.29 -5.04 1.84
N SER A 181 7.63 -5.71 2.81
CA SER A 181 7.22 -7.10 2.57
C SER A 181 6.14 -7.29 1.49
N THR A 182 5.34 -6.25 1.21
CA THR A 182 4.38 -6.30 0.11
C THR A 182 5.11 -6.47 -1.22
N MET A 183 5.99 -5.52 -1.54
CA MET A 183 6.79 -5.56 -2.77
C MET A 183 7.68 -6.80 -2.83
N ALA A 184 8.35 -7.10 -1.72
CA ALA A 184 9.27 -8.24 -1.62
C ALA A 184 8.56 -9.57 -1.93
N GLY A 185 7.35 -9.73 -1.40
CA GLY A 185 6.54 -10.91 -1.68
C GLY A 185 6.18 -11.01 -3.16
N MET A 186 5.76 -9.87 -3.76
CA MET A 186 5.45 -9.84 -5.20
C MET A 186 6.66 -10.24 -6.04
N VAL A 187 7.83 -9.67 -5.73
CA VAL A 187 9.08 -9.99 -6.45
C VAL A 187 9.38 -11.48 -6.35
N ALA A 188 9.36 -12.05 -5.13
CA ALA A 188 9.66 -13.47 -4.94
C ALA A 188 8.62 -14.35 -5.65
N GLY A 189 7.34 -14.02 -5.54
CA GLY A 189 6.26 -14.79 -6.16
C GLY A 189 6.36 -14.78 -7.68
N PHE A 190 6.56 -13.60 -8.29
CA PHE A 190 6.69 -13.52 -9.74
C PHE A 190 8.00 -14.16 -10.23
N LYS A 191 9.08 -14.10 -9.44
CA LYS A 191 10.32 -14.81 -9.79
C LYS A 191 10.06 -16.33 -9.82
N LEU A 192 9.28 -16.87 -8.89
CA LEU A 192 8.92 -18.28 -8.92
C LEU A 192 8.04 -18.60 -10.13
N VAL A 193 7.08 -17.75 -10.45
CA VAL A 193 6.25 -17.89 -11.67
C VAL A 193 7.15 -17.94 -12.91
N GLU A 194 8.13 -17.04 -13.01
CA GLU A 194 9.09 -16.99 -14.11
C GLU A 194 9.90 -18.28 -14.20
N LYS A 195 10.42 -18.78 -13.07
CA LYS A 195 11.20 -20.03 -13.01
C LYS A 195 10.37 -21.24 -13.46
N LEU A 196 9.05 -21.18 -13.24
CA LEU A 196 8.12 -22.23 -13.68
C LEU A 196 7.64 -22.06 -15.14
N GLY A 197 8.26 -21.16 -15.90
CA GLY A 197 7.96 -20.95 -17.33
C GLY A 197 6.95 -19.84 -17.61
N GLY A 198 6.53 -19.09 -16.59
CA GLY A 198 5.63 -17.95 -16.81
C GLY A 198 6.36 -16.74 -17.37
N ARG A 199 5.59 -15.77 -17.88
CA ARG A 199 6.17 -14.56 -18.48
C ARG A 199 6.77 -13.67 -17.38
N LYS A 200 7.91 -13.08 -17.67
CA LYS A 200 8.55 -12.07 -16.84
C LYS A 200 7.75 -10.76 -16.88
N ARG A 201 7.67 -10.07 -15.76
CA ARG A 201 7.04 -8.75 -15.65
C ARG A 201 7.88 -7.83 -14.76
N ARG A 202 7.61 -6.55 -14.85
CA ARG A 202 8.31 -5.53 -14.07
C ARG A 202 7.47 -5.18 -12.84
N VAL A 203 8.03 -5.31 -11.65
CA VAL A 203 7.40 -4.84 -10.41
C VAL A 203 8.13 -3.57 -9.99
N VAL A 204 7.43 -2.46 -9.96
CA VAL A 204 8.01 -1.16 -9.59
C VAL A 204 7.43 -0.73 -8.25
N GLY A 205 8.28 -0.64 -7.25
CA GLY A 205 7.93 -0.08 -5.94
C GLY A 205 8.07 1.43 -5.98
N ILE A 206 7.02 2.15 -5.60
CA ILE A 206 7.11 3.59 -5.39
C ILE A 206 7.44 3.81 -3.93
N ASP A 207 8.63 4.32 -3.66
CA ASP A 207 9.04 4.56 -2.28
C ASP A 207 8.18 5.65 -1.65
N ALA A 208 7.58 5.35 -0.51
CA ALA A 208 6.85 6.35 0.28
C ALA A 208 7.50 6.56 1.64
N SER A 209 8.67 5.98 1.86
CA SER A 209 9.38 6.05 3.15
C SER A 209 10.25 7.31 3.29
N ALA A 210 10.74 7.83 2.18
CA ALA A 210 11.81 8.85 2.13
C ALA A 210 13.12 8.35 2.76
N LYS A 211 13.29 7.02 2.83
CA LYS A 211 14.51 6.36 3.32
C LYS A 211 14.91 5.26 2.32
N VAL A 212 15.15 5.66 1.09
CA VAL A 212 15.25 4.78 -0.07
C VAL A 212 16.31 3.68 0.07
N PRO A 213 17.55 3.98 0.51
CA PRO A 213 18.53 2.90 0.66
C PRO A 213 18.10 1.83 1.65
N GLN A 214 17.53 2.25 2.79
CA GLN A 214 17.06 1.30 3.82
C GLN A 214 15.88 0.47 3.30
N THR A 215 14.96 1.12 2.58
CA THR A 215 13.82 0.41 1.97
C THR A 215 14.30 -0.60 0.93
N PHE A 216 15.26 -0.23 0.09
CA PHE A 216 15.84 -1.13 -0.91
C PHE A 216 16.46 -2.36 -0.26
N GLU A 217 17.31 -2.15 0.74
CA GLU A 217 17.98 -3.25 1.46
C GLU A 217 16.95 -4.17 2.12
N GLN A 218 15.93 -3.58 2.72
CA GLN A 218 14.90 -4.34 3.41
C GLN A 218 14.05 -5.15 2.42
N VAL A 219 13.62 -4.55 1.30
CA VAL A 219 12.88 -5.25 0.25
C VAL A 219 13.71 -6.43 -0.28
N LEU A 220 14.97 -6.19 -0.60
CA LEU A 220 15.86 -7.24 -1.13
C LEU A 220 16.00 -8.40 -0.14
N ARG A 221 16.27 -8.09 1.13
CA ARG A 221 16.45 -9.10 2.18
C ARG A 221 15.17 -9.93 2.35
N ILE A 222 14.01 -9.27 2.43
CA ILE A 222 12.73 -9.96 2.59
C ILE A 222 12.41 -10.81 1.35
N ALA A 223 12.69 -10.28 0.15
CA ALA A 223 12.44 -11.00 -1.10
C ALA A 223 13.28 -12.27 -1.18
N LYS A 224 14.57 -12.18 -0.85
CA LYS A 224 15.46 -13.36 -0.82
C LYS A 224 14.98 -14.39 0.20
N ASN A 225 14.61 -13.96 1.40
CA ASN A 225 14.13 -14.87 2.45
C ASN A 225 12.80 -15.54 2.05
N THR A 226 11.89 -14.78 1.44
CA THR A 226 10.61 -15.29 0.96
C THR A 226 10.84 -16.29 -0.18
N ALA A 227 11.73 -15.96 -1.11
CA ALA A 227 12.07 -16.79 -2.27
C ALA A 227 12.48 -18.20 -1.83
N VAL A 228 13.39 -18.29 -0.88
CA VAL A 228 13.85 -19.60 -0.37
C VAL A 228 12.68 -20.39 0.24
N LYS A 229 11.81 -19.72 1.00
CA LYS A 229 10.67 -20.41 1.63
C LYS A 229 9.69 -20.99 0.60
N ILE A 230 9.54 -20.33 -0.55
CA ILE A 230 8.57 -20.79 -1.55
C ILE A 230 9.20 -21.72 -2.61
N GLY A 231 10.47 -22.08 -2.44
CA GLY A 231 11.10 -23.10 -3.28
C GLY A 231 12.07 -22.57 -4.35
N LEU A 232 12.44 -21.30 -4.28
CA LEU A 232 13.51 -20.75 -5.11
C LEU A 232 14.87 -20.99 -4.47
N ASP A 233 15.92 -20.96 -5.27
CA ASP A 233 17.29 -21.02 -4.76
C ASP A 233 17.72 -19.68 -4.20
N LYS A 234 18.71 -19.71 -3.30
CA LYS A 234 19.17 -18.51 -2.59
C LYS A 234 19.60 -17.37 -3.52
N GLY A 235 20.13 -17.70 -4.71
CA GLY A 235 20.60 -16.72 -5.68
C GLY A 235 19.60 -16.31 -6.74
N ASP A 236 18.39 -16.88 -6.75
CA ASP A 236 17.40 -16.58 -7.78
C ASP A 236 16.91 -15.13 -7.76
N VAL A 237 16.81 -14.55 -6.55
CA VAL A 237 16.45 -13.13 -6.41
C VAL A 237 17.71 -12.31 -6.16
N THR A 238 17.92 -11.30 -6.97
CA THR A 238 19.09 -10.42 -6.91
C THR A 238 18.70 -8.96 -6.81
N GLU A 239 19.67 -8.08 -6.64
CA GLU A 239 19.45 -6.64 -6.62
C GLU A 239 18.73 -6.14 -7.89
N ALA A 240 19.02 -6.77 -9.03
CA ALA A 240 18.40 -6.39 -10.30
C ALA A 240 16.89 -6.63 -10.35
N ASP A 241 16.35 -7.45 -9.44
CA ASP A 241 14.92 -7.70 -9.37
C ASP A 241 14.18 -6.63 -8.54
N ILE A 242 14.91 -5.75 -7.85
CA ILE A 242 14.31 -4.71 -7.01
C ILE A 242 14.34 -3.38 -7.76
N VAL A 243 13.19 -2.95 -8.25
CA VAL A 243 13.04 -1.67 -8.94
C VAL A 243 12.26 -0.74 -8.01
N LEU A 244 12.96 0.18 -7.36
CA LEU A 244 12.38 1.10 -6.39
C LEU A 244 12.54 2.53 -6.91
N ASP A 245 11.42 3.24 -7.07
CA ASP A 245 11.41 4.61 -7.59
C ASP A 245 11.29 5.58 -6.42
N ASP A 246 12.23 6.51 -6.35
CA ASP A 246 12.38 7.43 -5.22
C ASP A 246 11.84 8.84 -5.51
N ARG A 247 11.16 9.07 -6.61
CA ARG A 247 10.75 10.42 -7.04
C ARG A 247 9.48 10.94 -6.37
N TYR A 248 8.73 10.06 -5.66
CA TYR A 248 7.36 10.38 -5.26
C TYR A 248 7.12 10.34 -3.75
N HIS A 249 8.17 10.26 -2.94
CA HIS A 249 8.03 10.13 -1.48
C HIS A 249 7.72 11.44 -0.74
N ALA A 250 7.73 12.57 -1.45
CA ALA A 250 7.42 13.90 -0.87
C ALA A 250 8.43 14.36 0.21
N GLY A 251 9.61 13.76 0.26
CA GLY A 251 10.69 14.17 1.18
C GLY A 251 10.55 13.68 2.62
N THR A 252 9.34 13.33 3.06
CA THR A 252 9.09 12.92 4.44
C THR A 252 8.01 11.84 4.48
N TYR A 253 8.25 10.81 5.28
CA TYR A 253 7.24 9.77 5.49
C TYR A 253 5.96 10.37 6.06
N GLY A 254 4.84 9.95 5.52
CA GLY A 254 3.52 10.29 6.05
C GLY A 254 2.94 11.61 5.56
N LEU A 255 3.77 12.49 4.99
CA LEU A 255 3.30 13.78 4.51
C LEU A 255 3.11 13.76 2.99
N PRO A 256 1.98 14.27 2.48
CA PRO A 256 1.79 14.41 1.04
C PRO A 256 2.38 15.70 0.50
N ASP A 257 2.72 15.72 -0.77
CA ASP A 257 3.05 16.94 -1.51
C ASP A 257 1.92 17.27 -2.48
N ALA A 258 2.09 18.33 -3.26
CA ALA A 258 1.09 18.77 -4.22
C ALA A 258 0.76 17.69 -5.25
N GLN A 259 1.77 16.95 -5.72
CA GLN A 259 1.57 15.91 -6.73
C GLN A 259 0.79 14.72 -6.14
N THR A 260 1.03 14.38 -4.88
CA THR A 260 0.25 13.36 -4.16
C THR A 260 -1.23 13.77 -4.07
N ILE A 261 -1.48 15.02 -3.66
CA ILE A 261 -2.86 15.54 -3.52
C ILE A 261 -3.58 15.55 -4.87
N GLU A 262 -2.88 15.98 -5.93
CA GLU A 262 -3.48 15.99 -7.27
C GLU A 262 -3.79 14.57 -7.77
N ALA A 263 -2.94 13.59 -7.47
CA ALA A 263 -3.23 12.20 -7.84
C ALA A 263 -4.46 11.67 -7.09
N ILE A 264 -4.59 11.97 -5.80
CA ILE A 264 -5.77 11.58 -5.02
C ILE A 264 -7.05 12.18 -5.65
N LYS A 265 -7.02 13.48 -5.94
CA LYS A 265 -8.16 14.18 -6.58
C LYS A 265 -8.46 13.59 -7.96
N PHE A 266 -7.43 13.33 -8.74
CA PHE A 266 -7.56 12.75 -10.08
C PHE A 266 -8.26 11.40 -10.01
N GLY A 267 -7.77 10.47 -9.19
CA GLY A 267 -8.39 9.15 -9.06
C GLY A 267 -9.84 9.24 -8.60
N ALA A 268 -10.10 10.06 -7.57
CA ALA A 268 -11.44 10.22 -7.00
C ALA A 268 -12.43 10.79 -8.02
N ARG A 269 -12.02 11.83 -8.75
CA ARG A 269 -12.90 12.52 -9.71
C ARG A 269 -13.12 11.75 -11.00
N THR A 270 -12.10 10.98 -11.41
CA THR A 270 -12.13 10.29 -12.69
C THR A 270 -12.92 8.98 -12.61
N GLU A 271 -12.72 8.22 -11.51
CA GLU A 271 -13.31 6.89 -11.41
C GLU A 271 -13.77 6.51 -10.00
N ALA A 272 -13.98 7.51 -9.12
CA ALA A 272 -14.30 7.30 -7.71
C ALA A 272 -13.26 6.37 -7.03
N PHE A 273 -12.02 6.44 -7.50
CA PHE A 273 -10.92 5.60 -7.06
C PHE A 273 -10.20 6.32 -5.92
N ILE A 274 -10.52 5.91 -4.69
CA ILE A 274 -10.07 6.63 -3.49
C ILE A 274 -8.74 6.08 -3.01
N THR A 275 -7.75 6.97 -2.90
CA THR A 275 -6.43 6.66 -2.37
C THR A 275 -6.16 7.58 -1.15
N ASP A 276 -5.01 7.42 -0.52
CA ASP A 276 -4.69 8.10 0.72
C ASP A 276 -3.40 8.93 0.60
N PRO A 277 -3.19 9.92 1.48
CA PRO A 277 -2.03 10.81 1.33
C PRO A 277 -0.68 10.20 1.74
N VAL A 278 -0.69 9.07 2.46
CA VAL A 278 0.56 8.49 2.99
C VAL A 278 1.19 7.50 2.00
N TYR A 279 0.38 6.63 1.42
CA TYR A 279 0.83 5.49 0.62
C TYR A 279 0.31 5.51 -0.81
N GLU A 280 -1.00 5.33 -0.96
CA GLU A 280 -1.59 5.06 -2.28
C GLU A 280 -1.62 6.29 -3.18
N GLY A 281 -1.77 7.49 -2.62
CA GLY A 281 -1.69 8.72 -3.43
C GLY A 281 -0.31 8.91 -4.03
N LYS A 282 0.75 8.53 -3.28
CA LYS A 282 2.14 8.63 -3.79
C LYS A 282 2.38 7.62 -4.92
N SER A 283 1.94 6.38 -4.74
CA SER A 283 2.12 5.37 -5.79
C SER A 283 1.23 5.65 -7.01
N LEU A 284 0.05 6.23 -6.81
CA LEU A 284 -0.80 6.67 -7.93
C LEU A 284 -0.13 7.81 -8.69
N ALA A 285 0.45 8.80 -7.97
CA ALA A 285 1.20 9.89 -8.61
C ALA A 285 2.35 9.32 -9.45
N GLY A 286 3.07 8.36 -8.90
CA GLY A 286 4.17 7.70 -9.63
C GLY A 286 3.68 7.01 -10.90
N MET A 287 2.62 6.20 -10.81
CA MET A 287 2.05 5.52 -11.97
C MET A 287 1.63 6.53 -13.05
N MET A 288 0.92 7.59 -12.64
CA MET A 288 0.43 8.62 -13.59
C MET A 288 1.59 9.29 -14.33
N ASP A 289 2.64 9.67 -13.58
CA ASP A 289 3.80 10.35 -14.15
C ASP A 289 4.57 9.41 -15.09
N MET A 290 4.78 8.16 -14.68
CA MET A 290 5.45 7.15 -15.51
C MET A 290 4.71 6.89 -16.83
N ILE A 291 3.37 6.87 -16.80
CA ILE A 291 2.56 6.73 -18.03
C ILE A 291 2.75 7.97 -18.92
N ARG A 292 2.64 9.18 -18.35
CA ARG A 292 2.78 10.43 -19.10
C ARG A 292 4.16 10.58 -19.74
N LYS A 293 5.20 10.09 -19.07
CA LYS A 293 6.58 10.15 -19.56
C LYS A 293 6.95 9.00 -20.50
N GLY A 294 6.04 8.06 -20.72
CA GLY A 294 6.31 6.89 -21.56
C GLY A 294 7.23 5.85 -20.93
N GLU A 295 7.39 5.91 -19.61
CA GLU A 295 8.20 4.93 -18.86
C GLU A 295 7.47 3.59 -18.70
N ILE A 296 6.16 3.59 -18.88
CA ILE A 296 5.34 2.39 -19.02
C ILE A 296 5.01 2.30 -20.51
N PRO A 297 5.44 1.24 -21.22
CA PRO A 297 5.33 1.20 -22.68
C PRO A 297 3.89 1.26 -23.20
N GLU A 298 3.69 1.96 -24.30
CA GLU A 298 2.40 2.04 -24.98
C GLU A 298 1.96 0.63 -25.44
N GLY A 299 0.68 0.39 -25.41
CA GLY A 299 0.10 -0.89 -25.81
C GLY A 299 0.14 -1.96 -24.72
N THR A 300 0.68 -1.63 -23.53
CA THR A 300 0.79 -2.60 -22.44
C THR A 300 -0.31 -2.37 -21.38
N ASN A 301 -0.40 -3.31 -20.45
CA ASN A 301 -1.32 -3.22 -19.32
C ASN A 301 -0.53 -3.03 -18.04
N VAL A 302 -0.92 -2.03 -17.24
CA VAL A 302 -0.34 -1.81 -15.91
C VAL A 302 -1.34 -2.25 -14.84
N LEU A 303 -0.85 -2.97 -13.85
CA LEU A 303 -1.64 -3.37 -12.69
C LEU A 303 -1.20 -2.54 -11.48
N TYR A 304 -2.08 -1.69 -11.02
CA TYR A 304 -1.89 -0.91 -9.81
C TYR A 304 -2.34 -1.74 -8.60
N ALA A 305 -1.45 -2.00 -7.66
CA ALA A 305 -1.80 -2.71 -6.43
C ALA A 305 -2.39 -1.71 -5.43
N HIS A 306 -3.71 -1.64 -5.32
CA HIS A 306 -4.40 -0.76 -4.37
C HIS A 306 -4.43 -1.43 -3.00
N LEU A 307 -3.50 -1.08 -2.14
CA LEU A 307 -3.23 -1.81 -0.89
C LEU A 307 -4.18 -1.45 0.27
N GLY A 308 -5.08 -0.51 0.05
CA GLY A 308 -5.98 -0.02 1.11
C GLY A 308 -5.68 1.45 1.42
N GLY A 309 -5.63 1.79 2.71
CA GLY A 309 -5.21 3.14 3.15
C GLY A 309 -6.33 4.16 3.26
N GLN A 310 -7.55 3.82 2.92
CA GLN A 310 -8.68 4.78 2.97
C GLN A 310 -8.87 5.39 4.37
N LEU A 311 -8.61 4.64 5.39
CA LEU A 311 -8.64 5.16 6.77
C LEU A 311 -7.55 6.20 7.06
N UNK A 312 -6.56 6.13 6.38
CA UNK A 312 -5.53 7.11 6.49
C UNK A 312 -5.94 8.41 5.84
N UNK A 313 -7.04 8.37 5.03
CA UNK A 313 -7.59 9.53 4.44
C UNK A 313 -8.40 10.29 5.48
N UNK A 314 -8.87 9.60 6.39
CA UNK A 314 -9.62 10.20 7.45
C UNK A 314 -8.73 10.89 8.46
N UNK A 315 -7.49 10.44 8.57
CA UNK A 315 -6.51 11.04 9.38
C UNK A 315 -5.85 12.19 8.71
N UNK A 316 -5.89 12.32 7.42
CA UNK A 316 -5.38 13.37 6.60
C UNK A 316 -6.49 14.31 6.08
N UNK A 317 -7.49 14.28 6.65
CA UNK A 317 -8.63 15.09 6.39
C UNK A 317 -8.35 16.56 6.27
N UNK A 318 -7.45 16.97 7.01
CA UNK A 318 -7.02 18.29 6.96
C UNK A 318 -6.28 18.61 5.69
N UNK A 319 -5.62 17.72 5.19
CA UNK A 319 -4.94 17.92 3.99
C UNK A 319 -5.84 17.96 2.79
N UNK A 320 -6.84 17.23 2.86
CA UNK A 320 -7.79 17.19 1.84
C UNK A 320 -8.79 18.30 1.94
N UNK A 321 -9.05 18.60 3.08
CA UNK A 321 -9.93 19.68 3.39
C UNK A 321 -9.27 21.02 3.18
N UNK A 322 -8.10 21.05 3.46
CA UNK A 322 -7.33 22.22 3.23
C UNK A 322 -7.14 22.43 1.76
N UNK A 323 -7.01 21.46 1.15
CA UNK A 323 -6.87 21.57 -0.24
C UNK A 323 -8.18 21.90 -0.92
N UNK A 324 -9.08 21.47 -0.36
CA UNK A 324 -10.39 21.74 -0.81
C UNK A 324 -10.80 23.12 -0.42
N UNK A 325 -10.40 23.45 0.62
CA UNK A 325 -10.66 24.74 1.08
C UNK A 325 -9.85 25.75 0.33
N UNK A 326 -8.76 25.38 0.00
CA UNK A 326 -7.94 26.20 -0.80
C UNK A 326 -8.49 26.30 -2.22
N UNK A 327 -8.97 25.31 -2.60
CA UNK A 327 -9.56 25.31 -3.87
C UNK A 327 -10.85 26.09 -3.87
N UNK A 328 -11.45 25.98 -2.91
CA UNK A 328 -12.64 26.72 -2.74
C UNK A 328 -12.35 28.16 -2.54
N UNK A 329 -11.36 28.33 -1.89
CA UNK A 329 -10.96 29.66 -1.69
C UNK A 329 -10.41 30.26 -2.97
N UNK A 330 -9.83 29.46 -3.66
CA UNK A 330 -9.37 29.92 -4.90
C UNK A 330 -10.49 30.10 -5.90
N UNK A 331 -11.31 29.36 -5.78
CA UNK A 331 -12.44 29.42 -6.60
C UNK A 331 -13.30 30.56 -6.21
N UNK A 332 -13.35 30.72 -5.12
CA UNK A 332 -14.08 31.84 -4.61
C UNK A 332 -13.34 33.11 -4.91
N UNK A 333 -12.17 33.01 -4.89
CA UNK A 333 -11.41 34.14 -5.28
C UNK A 333 -11.50 34.36 -6.77
N UNK A 334 -11.53 33.36 -7.39
CA UNK A 334 -11.67 33.50 -8.78
C UNK A 334 -13.03 34.00 -9.18
N UNK A 335 -13.87 33.60 -8.53
CA UNK A 335 -15.19 34.03 -8.74
C UNK A 335 -15.38 35.44 -8.30
N UNK A 336 -14.75 35.67 -7.39
CA UNK A 336 -14.80 36.98 -6.92
C UNK A 336 -14.02 37.91 -7.83
N UNK A 337 -13.10 37.41 -8.39
CA UNK A 337 -12.40 38.19 -9.36
C UNK A 337 -13.19 38.30 -10.65
N UNK A 338 -13.77 37.40 -10.91
CA UNK A 338 -14.59 37.41 -12.05
C UNK A 338 -15.78 38.31 -11.88
N UNK A 339 -16.24 38.32 -10.84
CA UNK A 339 -17.32 39.17 -10.52
C UNK A 339 -16.86 40.60 -10.45
N UNK A 340 -15.75 40.67 -10.03
CA UNK A 340 -15.19 41.98 -9.99
C UNK A 340 -14.83 42.48 -11.37
N UNK A 341 -14.54 41.61 -12.12
CA UNK A 341 -14.27 42.02 -13.43
C UNK A 341 -15.52 42.32 -14.22
N UNK A 342 -16.41 41.72 -13.94
CA UNK A 342 -17.66 41.95 -14.55
C UNK A 342 -18.29 43.24 -14.09
N UNK A 343 -18.11 43.45 -13.05
CA UNK A 343 -18.63 44.66 -12.52
C UNK A 343 -17.84 45.85 -12.93
N UNK A 344 -16.80 45.62 -13.31
CA UNK A 344 -16.05 46.65 -13.88
C UNK A 344 -16.36 46.90 -15.34
N UNK A 345 -16.87 46.08 -15.88
CA UNK A 345 -17.23 46.23 -17.25
C UNK A 345 -18.50 47.01 -17.41
N ASP A 346 -19.44 46.96 -16.49
CA ASP A 346 -20.75 47.64 -16.59
C ASP A 346 -20.77 49.12 -16.11
N GLY A 347 -19.71 49.61 -15.67
CA GLY A 347 -19.61 50.96 -15.09
C GLY A 347 -19.09 52.08 -16.03
N VAL A 348 -19.13 51.83 -17.31
CA VAL A 348 -18.68 52.88 -18.24
C VAL A 348 -19.84 53.24 -19.20
N ASP A 349 -20.64 54.22 -18.77
CA ASP A 349 -21.52 55.05 -19.63
C ASP A 349 -21.31 56.52 -19.24
#